data_1b6d1006b4b056686f77851056117ac8
#
_entry.id   1b6d1006b4b056686f77851056117ac8
#
_cell.length_a   1.000
_cell.length_b   1.000
_cell.length_c   1.000
_cell.angle_alpha   90.00
_cell.angle_beta   90.00
_cell.angle_gamma   90.00
#
_symmetry.space_group_name_H-M   'P 1'
#
loop_
_entity.id
_entity.type
_entity.pdbx_description
1 polymer ?
#
loop_
_entity_poly.entity_id
_entity_poly.type
_entity_poly.pdbx_seq_one_letter_code
_entity_poly.pdbx_strand_id
1 'polypeptide(L)'
;IVDITNYVMMAYGQPLHCFDADMIDGNKIVVKAMPDGTKFQTLDGVEHTLTDRDLAICNAKEPMCIAGVMGGRGSGTYDTTKDVLLESAYFHPTWIRKSARRHGLSTDASFRFERGVDPDGQIYALKVAAMLVKELAGGTISMDIKDVEAEGLVKKFEVKLDYKYVHDLIGKTIPVEVIKEIVTSLDMKIVGETEDSISLEIPAYRVDVQRPCDVVEDILRIYGYNNVEIPTSVKSSLTIKGDVDRSNKLENIIAEQLVGQGFREILNNSLTKESYYDGLETYAPAELVRVLNPLSSDLNVMRQTLLFGGLESIAHNVNRKSKNLRFFETGNCYYYNSKKHTADHSLNAYSQAHFIGLWLTGNNIEGSWAHANEATSVYQLKAYVMNILVRLGYELGGMRIGQGSNDIFAKSLSVSDRNGKVLVELGLVAKAITSRFDIDQEVYYAEINWSMLTKKLQKNTVSFKEISKYPAVSRDLALLIDKNVEFAQIEQIARNSEKKLLKKVELFDVYEGDNLPEGKKSYAVNFVLQDETKTMNDKQTDAIMKKIVANLEKQLGAVLR
;
A
#
# COMPACT_ATOMS: atom_id res chain seq x y z
N ILE A 1 -35.31 -26.04 -25.94
CA ILE A 1 -33.94 -26.21 -26.52
C ILE A 1 -32.94 -25.37 -25.71
N VAL A 2 -33.23 -24.10 -25.43
CA VAL A 2 -32.36 -23.23 -24.63
C VAL A 2 -32.06 -23.83 -23.25
N ASP A 3 -33.05 -24.39 -22.58
CA ASP A 3 -32.84 -25.06 -21.27
C ASP A 3 -31.90 -26.27 -21.39
N ILE A 4 -31.96 -27.01 -22.51
CA ILE A 4 -31.04 -28.15 -22.77
C ILE A 4 -29.61 -27.65 -22.92
N THR A 5 -29.38 -26.55 -23.69
CA THR A 5 -28.03 -25.99 -23.84
C THR A 5 -27.47 -25.48 -22.51
N ASN A 6 -28.30 -24.82 -21.68
CA ASN A 6 -27.96 -24.41 -20.34
C ASN A 6 -27.67 -25.58 -19.40
N TYR A 7 -28.50 -26.63 -19.45
CA TYR A 7 -28.27 -27.85 -18.67
C TYR A 7 -26.92 -28.50 -19.00
N VAL A 8 -26.62 -28.65 -20.29
CA VAL A 8 -25.34 -29.25 -20.72
C VAL A 8 -24.17 -28.37 -20.30
N MET A 9 -24.28 -27.05 -20.44
CA MET A 9 -23.25 -26.12 -19.95
C MET A 9 -23.01 -26.25 -18.45
N MET A 10 -24.06 -26.39 -17.66
CA MET A 10 -23.93 -26.51 -16.19
C MET A 10 -23.43 -27.89 -15.76
N ALA A 11 -23.86 -28.95 -16.44
CA ALA A 11 -23.51 -30.33 -16.08
C ALA A 11 -22.11 -30.74 -16.54
N TYR A 12 -21.69 -30.28 -17.72
CA TYR A 12 -20.43 -30.69 -18.37
C TYR A 12 -19.42 -29.58 -18.57
N GLY A 13 -19.75 -28.33 -18.18
CA GLY A 13 -18.85 -27.21 -18.33
C GLY A 13 -18.66 -26.67 -19.74
N GLN A 14 -19.38 -27.26 -20.74
CA GLN A 14 -19.28 -26.88 -22.15
C GLN A 14 -20.46 -26.00 -22.56
N PRO A 15 -20.23 -24.70 -22.83
CA PRO A 15 -21.28 -23.85 -23.39
C PRO A 15 -21.66 -24.29 -24.82
N LEU A 16 -22.94 -24.31 -25.10
CA LEU A 16 -23.51 -24.63 -26.40
C LEU A 16 -24.33 -23.44 -26.91
N HIS A 17 -24.40 -23.29 -28.24
CA HIS A 17 -25.36 -22.37 -28.85
C HIS A 17 -26.25 -23.08 -29.84
N CYS A 18 -27.47 -22.60 -29.98
CA CYS A 18 -28.46 -23.15 -30.89
C CYS A 18 -28.92 -22.06 -31.86
N PHE A 19 -28.67 -22.27 -33.14
CA PHE A 19 -29.12 -21.41 -34.20
C PHE A 19 -30.40 -21.97 -34.85
N ASP A 20 -31.28 -21.08 -35.28
CA ASP A 20 -32.34 -21.46 -36.24
C ASP A 20 -31.69 -21.73 -37.60
N ALA A 21 -31.83 -22.95 -38.11
CA ALA A 21 -31.15 -23.37 -39.33
C ALA A 21 -31.64 -22.60 -40.56
N ASP A 22 -32.88 -22.15 -40.60
CA ASP A 22 -33.46 -21.36 -41.69
C ASP A 22 -32.85 -19.94 -41.77
N MET A 23 -32.26 -19.45 -40.65
CA MET A 23 -31.59 -18.13 -40.58
C MET A 23 -30.12 -18.19 -41.00
N ILE A 24 -29.58 -19.38 -41.31
CA ILE A 24 -28.18 -19.54 -41.73
C ILE A 24 -28.07 -19.35 -43.25
N ASP A 25 -27.87 -18.09 -43.66
CA ASP A 25 -27.70 -17.76 -45.07
C ASP A 25 -26.55 -18.54 -45.72
N GLY A 26 -26.85 -19.15 -46.85
CA GLY A 26 -25.90 -19.92 -47.64
C GLY A 26 -25.50 -21.27 -47.04
N ASN A 27 -26.19 -21.74 -46.00
CA ASN A 27 -25.90 -23.02 -45.30
C ASN A 27 -24.40 -23.11 -44.90
N LYS A 28 -23.84 -22.00 -44.45
CA LYS A 28 -22.40 -21.87 -44.17
C LYS A 28 -22.17 -21.18 -42.85
N ILE A 29 -21.32 -21.76 -42.03
CA ILE A 29 -20.77 -21.16 -40.81
C ILE A 29 -19.33 -20.74 -41.06
N VAL A 30 -19.00 -19.48 -40.72
CA VAL A 30 -17.66 -18.94 -40.84
C VAL A 30 -17.27 -18.26 -39.53
N VAL A 31 -16.26 -18.76 -38.87
CA VAL A 31 -15.69 -18.12 -37.66
C VAL A 31 -14.53 -17.23 -38.09
N LYS A 32 -14.65 -15.94 -37.82
CA LYS A 32 -13.65 -14.95 -38.22
C LYS A 32 -13.65 -13.73 -37.32
N ALA A 33 -12.52 -12.99 -37.30
CA ALA A 33 -12.46 -11.64 -36.72
C ALA A 33 -13.27 -10.67 -37.58
N MET A 34 -13.94 -9.71 -36.94
CA MET A 34 -14.78 -8.74 -37.62
C MET A 34 -14.02 -7.49 -38.03
N PRO A 35 -14.38 -6.81 -39.13
CA PRO A 35 -13.86 -5.49 -39.41
C PRO A 35 -14.26 -4.46 -38.35
N ASP A 36 -13.37 -3.49 -38.10
CA ASP A 36 -13.66 -2.37 -37.20
C ASP A 36 -14.92 -1.61 -37.64
N GLY A 37 -15.78 -1.28 -36.67
CA GLY A 37 -16.99 -0.53 -36.90
C GLY A 37 -18.20 -1.39 -37.31
N THR A 38 -18.09 -2.73 -37.37
CA THR A 38 -19.21 -3.64 -37.65
C THR A 38 -20.27 -3.51 -36.56
N LYS A 39 -21.52 -3.18 -36.97
CA LYS A 39 -22.66 -3.13 -36.07
C LYS A 39 -23.24 -4.52 -35.83
N PHE A 40 -23.56 -4.81 -34.58
CA PHE A 40 -24.09 -6.10 -34.17
C PHE A 40 -25.09 -5.94 -33.01
N GLN A 41 -26.28 -6.50 -33.16
CA GLN A 41 -27.31 -6.48 -32.12
C GLN A 41 -27.37 -7.82 -31.39
N THR A 42 -27.09 -7.80 -30.09
CA THR A 42 -27.15 -8.97 -29.21
C THR A 42 -28.59 -9.38 -28.87
N LEU A 43 -28.76 -10.58 -28.31
CA LEU A 43 -30.09 -11.15 -27.94
C LEU A 43 -30.90 -10.25 -27.00
N ASP A 44 -30.23 -9.46 -26.14
CA ASP A 44 -30.83 -8.48 -25.22
C ASP A 44 -31.29 -7.18 -25.94
N GLY A 45 -31.05 -7.09 -27.25
CA GLY A 45 -31.43 -5.95 -28.07
C GLY A 45 -30.46 -4.76 -28.05
N VAL A 46 -29.32 -4.89 -27.36
CA VAL A 46 -28.29 -3.85 -27.30
C VAL A 46 -27.44 -3.88 -28.58
N GLU A 47 -27.18 -2.70 -29.17
CA GLU A 47 -26.27 -2.57 -30.31
C GLU A 47 -24.83 -2.40 -29.83
N HIS A 48 -23.94 -3.24 -30.33
CA HIS A 48 -22.50 -3.18 -30.11
C HIS A 48 -21.76 -2.83 -31.39
N THR A 49 -20.61 -2.20 -31.25
CA THR A 49 -19.70 -1.93 -32.37
C THR A 49 -18.48 -2.85 -32.23
N LEU A 50 -18.39 -3.84 -33.11
CA LEU A 50 -17.31 -4.81 -33.11
C LEU A 50 -16.03 -4.24 -33.71
N THR A 51 -14.91 -4.85 -33.36
CA THR A 51 -13.56 -4.48 -33.79
C THR A 51 -12.86 -5.67 -34.45
N ASP A 52 -11.69 -5.44 -35.04
CA ASP A 52 -10.80 -6.47 -35.60
C ASP A 52 -10.28 -7.51 -34.58
N ARG A 53 -10.58 -7.26 -33.29
CA ARG A 53 -10.23 -8.13 -32.16
C ARG A 53 -11.45 -8.86 -31.58
N ASP A 54 -12.58 -8.81 -32.24
CA ASP A 54 -13.79 -9.52 -31.87
C ASP A 54 -14.02 -10.68 -32.83
N LEU A 55 -14.03 -11.90 -32.28
CA LEU A 55 -14.32 -13.10 -33.03
C LEU A 55 -15.84 -13.25 -33.13
N ALA A 56 -16.34 -13.51 -34.33
CA ALA A 56 -17.74 -13.77 -34.55
C ALA A 56 -17.98 -15.06 -35.32
N ILE A 57 -19.11 -15.70 -35.02
CA ILE A 57 -19.67 -16.78 -35.83
C ILE A 57 -20.61 -16.11 -36.82
N CYS A 58 -20.35 -16.31 -38.11
CA CYS A 58 -21.07 -15.67 -39.20
C CYS A 58 -21.73 -16.70 -40.10
N ASN A 59 -22.82 -16.33 -40.76
CA ASN A 59 -23.31 -16.99 -41.95
C ASN A 59 -22.55 -16.46 -43.20
N ALA A 60 -23.06 -16.71 -44.40
CA ALA A 60 -22.42 -16.25 -45.64
C ALA A 60 -22.43 -14.71 -45.78
N LYS A 61 -23.30 -13.99 -45.08
CA LYS A 61 -23.50 -12.52 -45.23
C LYS A 61 -23.07 -11.72 -44.01
N GLU A 62 -23.47 -12.13 -42.81
CA GLU A 62 -23.41 -11.31 -41.61
C GLU A 62 -23.02 -12.10 -40.33
N PRO A 63 -22.58 -11.40 -39.26
CA PRO A 63 -22.33 -12.04 -37.97
C PRO A 63 -23.63 -12.44 -37.27
N MET A 64 -23.66 -13.65 -36.72
CA MET A 64 -24.77 -14.24 -36.00
C MET A 64 -24.56 -14.31 -34.50
N CYS A 65 -23.31 -14.34 -34.05
CA CYS A 65 -22.96 -14.46 -32.65
C CYS A 65 -21.58 -13.82 -32.38
N ILE A 66 -21.41 -13.11 -31.27
CA ILE A 66 -20.07 -12.83 -30.71
C ILE A 66 -19.57 -14.14 -30.09
N ALA A 67 -18.62 -14.76 -30.76
CA ALA A 67 -18.17 -16.12 -30.44
C ALA A 67 -17.85 -16.31 -28.95
N GLY A 68 -18.51 -17.28 -28.31
CA GLY A 68 -18.34 -17.60 -26.89
C GLY A 68 -18.77 -16.52 -25.88
N VAL A 69 -19.40 -15.42 -26.35
CA VAL A 69 -19.85 -14.32 -25.49
C VAL A 69 -21.37 -14.21 -25.50
N MET A 70 -21.98 -13.87 -26.65
CA MET A 70 -23.42 -13.66 -26.72
C MET A 70 -23.98 -13.83 -28.15
N GLY A 71 -25.10 -14.54 -28.28
CA GLY A 71 -25.79 -14.67 -29.53
C GLY A 71 -26.41 -13.37 -30.06
N GLY A 72 -26.64 -13.32 -31.37
CA GLY A 72 -27.33 -12.24 -32.04
C GLY A 72 -28.84 -12.43 -32.12
N ARG A 73 -29.56 -11.31 -32.15
CA ARG A 73 -31.03 -11.33 -32.21
C ARG A 73 -31.59 -11.94 -33.49
N GLY A 74 -30.87 -11.85 -34.60
CA GLY A 74 -31.33 -12.32 -35.91
C GLY A 74 -31.19 -13.81 -36.16
N SER A 75 -30.51 -14.58 -35.29
CA SER A 75 -30.19 -16.01 -35.52
C SER A 75 -30.57 -16.91 -34.35
N GLY A 76 -31.27 -16.37 -33.34
CA GLY A 76 -31.74 -17.13 -32.19
C GLY A 76 -32.91 -18.07 -32.54
N THR A 77 -33.21 -18.98 -31.64
CA THR A 77 -34.38 -19.91 -31.76
C THR A 77 -35.64 -19.25 -31.19
N TYR A 78 -36.74 -19.43 -31.86
CA TYR A 78 -38.07 -18.92 -31.54
C TYR A 78 -39.10 -20.04 -31.50
N ASP A 79 -40.33 -19.75 -31.08
CA ASP A 79 -41.43 -20.74 -31.05
C ASP A 79 -41.77 -21.33 -32.43
N THR A 80 -41.40 -20.63 -33.50
CA THR A 80 -41.59 -21.05 -34.89
C THR A 80 -40.47 -21.91 -35.45
N THR A 81 -39.33 -22.00 -34.76
CA THR A 81 -38.14 -22.74 -35.21
C THR A 81 -38.42 -24.23 -35.25
N LYS A 82 -38.15 -24.86 -36.39
CA LYS A 82 -38.33 -26.31 -36.61
C LYS A 82 -37.00 -27.03 -36.76
N ASP A 83 -36.07 -26.44 -37.49
CA ASP A 83 -34.74 -27.01 -37.75
C ASP A 83 -33.69 -26.20 -37.00
N VAL A 84 -32.82 -26.90 -36.30
CA VAL A 84 -31.80 -26.26 -35.45
C VAL A 84 -30.39 -26.75 -35.78
N LEU A 85 -29.45 -25.85 -35.73
CA LEU A 85 -28.01 -26.17 -35.73
C LEU A 85 -27.45 -25.96 -34.32
N LEU A 86 -26.97 -27.05 -33.72
CA LEU A 86 -26.26 -27.01 -32.44
C LEU A 86 -24.77 -26.75 -32.68
N GLU A 87 -24.24 -25.71 -32.00
CA GLU A 87 -22.83 -25.40 -31.96
C GLU A 87 -22.23 -25.83 -30.62
N SER A 88 -21.11 -26.55 -30.68
CA SER A 88 -20.26 -26.87 -29.53
C SER A 88 -18.83 -26.56 -29.90
N ALA A 89 -18.30 -25.46 -29.35
CA ALA A 89 -17.02 -24.91 -29.79
C ALA A 89 -15.99 -24.83 -28.65
N TYR A 90 -14.73 -24.75 -29.06
CA TYR A 90 -13.63 -24.28 -28.22
C TYR A 90 -13.12 -22.97 -28.77
N PHE A 91 -13.02 -21.96 -27.92
CA PHE A 91 -12.45 -20.65 -28.26
C PHE A 91 -11.26 -20.34 -27.38
N HIS A 92 -10.28 -19.63 -27.94
CA HIS A 92 -9.10 -19.22 -27.21
C HIS A 92 -9.47 -18.28 -26.05
N PRO A 93 -9.19 -18.61 -24.79
CA PRO A 93 -9.66 -17.91 -23.59
C PRO A 93 -9.39 -16.41 -23.58
N THR A 94 -8.20 -15.99 -24.05
CA THR A 94 -7.79 -14.58 -24.07
C THR A 94 -8.65 -13.74 -25.03
N TRP A 95 -9.07 -14.30 -26.17
CA TRP A 95 -9.93 -13.60 -27.12
C TRP A 95 -11.30 -13.34 -26.50
N ILE A 96 -11.91 -14.37 -25.93
CA ILE A 96 -13.24 -14.26 -25.30
C ILE A 96 -13.21 -13.26 -24.15
N ARG A 97 -12.21 -13.36 -23.26
CA ARG A 97 -12.04 -12.42 -22.13
C ARG A 97 -11.93 -10.97 -22.58
N LYS A 98 -11.15 -10.71 -23.65
CA LYS A 98 -10.96 -9.35 -24.17
C LYS A 98 -12.23 -8.81 -24.82
N SER A 99 -12.95 -9.62 -25.61
CA SER A 99 -14.22 -9.23 -26.23
C SER A 99 -15.31 -8.99 -25.19
N ALA A 100 -15.49 -9.91 -24.23
CA ALA A 100 -16.46 -9.76 -23.15
C ALA A 100 -16.24 -8.46 -22.36
N ARG A 101 -15.00 -8.15 -21.99
CA ARG A 101 -14.66 -6.90 -21.27
C ARG A 101 -14.87 -5.65 -22.12
N ARG A 102 -14.53 -5.70 -23.42
CA ARG A 102 -14.69 -4.55 -24.32
C ARG A 102 -16.14 -4.14 -24.45
N HIS A 103 -17.03 -5.12 -24.55
CA HIS A 103 -18.46 -4.89 -24.71
C HIS A 103 -19.23 -4.81 -23.39
N GLY A 104 -18.56 -5.00 -22.23
CA GLY A 104 -19.20 -5.00 -20.91
C GLY A 104 -20.16 -6.19 -20.71
N LEU A 105 -19.96 -7.28 -21.47
CA LEU A 105 -20.78 -8.48 -21.41
C LEU A 105 -20.18 -9.52 -20.47
N SER A 106 -21.00 -10.01 -19.54
CA SER A 106 -20.63 -11.10 -18.64
C SER A 106 -21.72 -12.14 -18.66
N THR A 107 -21.48 -13.25 -19.37
CA THR A 107 -22.42 -14.36 -19.51
C THR A 107 -21.83 -15.63 -18.92
N ASP A 108 -22.69 -16.62 -18.61
CA ASP A 108 -22.25 -17.93 -18.13
C ASP A 108 -21.34 -18.64 -19.14
N ALA A 109 -21.56 -18.40 -20.43
CA ALA A 109 -20.72 -18.93 -21.50
C ALA A 109 -19.35 -18.23 -21.51
N SER A 110 -19.31 -16.88 -21.51
CA SER A 110 -18.05 -16.13 -21.51
C SER A 110 -17.21 -16.43 -20.27
N PHE A 111 -17.85 -16.60 -19.11
CA PHE A 111 -17.19 -16.99 -17.85
C PHE A 111 -16.42 -18.31 -17.96
N ARG A 112 -16.99 -19.30 -18.68
CA ARG A 112 -16.35 -20.60 -18.87
C ARG A 112 -15.26 -20.54 -19.93
N PHE A 113 -15.55 -19.97 -21.09
CA PHE A 113 -14.58 -19.86 -22.17
C PHE A 113 -13.35 -19.02 -21.79
N GLU A 114 -13.53 -17.91 -21.05
CA GLU A 114 -12.39 -17.07 -20.64
C GLU A 114 -11.43 -17.74 -19.65
N ARG A 115 -11.89 -18.79 -18.97
CA ARG A 115 -11.10 -19.62 -18.05
C ARG A 115 -10.54 -20.87 -18.69
N GLY A 116 -11.01 -21.21 -19.88
CA GLY A 116 -10.68 -22.42 -20.60
C GLY A 116 -11.71 -23.53 -20.35
N VAL A 117 -12.28 -24.05 -21.44
CA VAL A 117 -13.09 -25.24 -21.45
C VAL A 117 -12.24 -26.42 -21.91
N ASP A 118 -12.72 -27.66 -21.68
CA ASP A 118 -12.05 -28.86 -22.18
C ASP A 118 -12.03 -28.88 -23.71
N PRO A 119 -10.88 -28.81 -24.40
CA PRO A 119 -10.83 -28.88 -25.86
C PRO A 119 -11.17 -30.24 -26.45
N ASP A 120 -11.32 -31.30 -25.65
CA ASP A 120 -11.77 -32.62 -26.05
C ASP A 120 -13.25 -32.87 -25.73
N GLY A 121 -13.92 -31.93 -25.01
CA GLY A 121 -15.29 -32.10 -24.51
C GLY A 121 -16.40 -31.81 -25.52
N GLN A 122 -16.11 -31.08 -26.63
CA GLN A 122 -17.13 -30.55 -27.56
C GLN A 122 -18.02 -31.62 -28.15
N ILE A 123 -17.44 -32.69 -28.67
CA ILE A 123 -18.17 -33.77 -29.33
C ILE A 123 -19.07 -34.52 -28.33
N TYR A 124 -18.56 -34.75 -27.12
CA TYR A 124 -19.35 -35.42 -26.08
C TYR A 124 -20.56 -34.57 -25.68
N ALA A 125 -20.34 -33.30 -25.36
CA ALA A 125 -21.39 -32.37 -24.97
C ALA A 125 -22.43 -32.17 -26.08
N LEU A 126 -21.99 -32.07 -27.34
CA LEU A 126 -22.87 -32.00 -28.51
C LEU A 126 -23.77 -33.22 -28.63
N LYS A 127 -23.23 -34.43 -28.48
CA LYS A 127 -24.00 -35.68 -28.51
C LYS A 127 -25.03 -35.74 -27.38
N VAL A 128 -24.66 -35.37 -26.17
CA VAL A 128 -25.58 -35.30 -25.03
C VAL A 128 -26.73 -34.34 -25.32
N ALA A 129 -26.42 -33.12 -25.81
CA ALA A 129 -27.44 -32.13 -26.17
C ALA A 129 -28.38 -32.64 -27.26
N ALA A 130 -27.84 -33.25 -28.33
CA ALA A 130 -28.64 -33.81 -29.42
C ALA A 130 -29.57 -34.93 -28.95
N MET A 131 -29.10 -35.81 -28.06
CA MET A 131 -29.93 -36.88 -27.47
C MET A 131 -31.04 -36.31 -26.58
N LEU A 132 -30.74 -35.29 -25.77
CA LEU A 132 -31.74 -34.61 -24.95
C LEU A 132 -32.79 -33.88 -25.81
N VAL A 133 -32.38 -33.22 -26.90
CA VAL A 133 -33.32 -32.61 -27.85
C VAL A 133 -34.24 -33.69 -28.45
N LYS A 134 -33.69 -34.85 -28.88
CA LYS A 134 -34.46 -35.93 -29.42
C LYS A 134 -35.46 -36.50 -28.42
N GLU A 135 -35.06 -36.65 -27.16
CA GLU A 135 -35.89 -37.20 -26.08
C GLU A 135 -37.01 -36.23 -25.67
N LEU A 136 -36.69 -34.95 -25.46
CA LEU A 136 -37.61 -33.99 -24.85
C LEU A 136 -38.41 -33.16 -25.86
N ALA A 137 -37.83 -32.85 -27.01
CA ALA A 137 -38.48 -32.03 -28.05
C ALA A 137 -38.93 -32.86 -29.28
N GLY A 138 -38.54 -34.11 -29.36
CA GLY A 138 -38.76 -34.96 -30.54
C GLY A 138 -37.83 -34.59 -31.70
N GLY A 139 -38.08 -35.13 -32.89
CA GLY A 139 -37.28 -34.82 -34.07
C GLY A 139 -36.23 -35.89 -34.41
N THR A 140 -35.49 -35.63 -35.48
CA THR A 140 -34.47 -36.53 -36.04
C THR A 140 -33.16 -35.77 -36.25
N ILE A 141 -32.04 -36.45 -36.08
CA ILE A 141 -30.72 -35.95 -36.45
C ILE A 141 -30.58 -36.07 -37.96
N SER A 142 -30.45 -34.97 -38.67
CA SER A 142 -30.52 -34.88 -40.12
C SER A 142 -29.18 -35.05 -40.83
N MET A 143 -28.04 -34.91 -40.10
CA MET A 143 -26.71 -34.97 -40.68
C MET A 143 -25.66 -35.44 -39.66
N ASP A 144 -24.51 -35.89 -40.17
CA ASP A 144 -23.36 -36.21 -39.34
C ASP A 144 -22.74 -34.96 -38.73
N ILE A 145 -22.03 -35.16 -37.61
CA ILE A 145 -21.30 -34.11 -36.94
C ILE A 145 -20.24 -33.55 -37.91
N LYS A 146 -20.19 -32.23 -38.01
CA LYS A 146 -19.10 -31.49 -38.68
C LYS A 146 -18.13 -30.98 -37.64
N ASP A 147 -16.96 -31.57 -37.60
CA ASP A 147 -15.86 -31.15 -36.71
C ASP A 147 -14.77 -30.48 -37.52
N VAL A 148 -14.37 -29.27 -37.08
CA VAL A 148 -13.34 -28.46 -37.72
C VAL A 148 -12.41 -27.93 -36.64
N GLU A 149 -11.19 -28.40 -36.62
CA GLU A 149 -10.18 -27.99 -35.66
C GLU A 149 -9.24 -26.92 -36.25
N ALA A 150 -8.85 -25.98 -35.40
CA ALA A 150 -7.79 -25.03 -35.74
C ALA A 150 -6.40 -25.70 -35.70
N GLU A 151 -5.49 -25.31 -36.58
CA GLU A 151 -4.11 -25.78 -36.53
C GLU A 151 -3.43 -25.33 -35.22
N GLY A 152 -2.64 -26.26 -34.63
CA GLY A 152 -1.84 -25.96 -33.43
C GLY A 152 -2.62 -25.94 -32.10
N LEU A 153 -3.85 -26.49 -32.08
CA LEU A 153 -4.58 -26.66 -30.83
C LEU A 153 -3.85 -27.65 -29.91
N VAL A 154 -3.50 -27.18 -28.71
CA VAL A 154 -2.88 -28.01 -27.68
C VAL A 154 -3.97 -28.68 -26.85
N LYS A 155 -4.07 -30.00 -26.97
CA LYS A 155 -5.05 -30.83 -26.24
C LYS A 155 -4.49 -31.48 -24.99
N LYS A 156 -3.16 -31.54 -24.86
CA LYS A 156 -2.47 -32.21 -23.75
C LYS A 156 -1.17 -31.53 -23.46
N PHE A 157 -0.78 -31.55 -22.20
CA PHE A 157 0.52 -31.03 -21.75
C PHE A 157 1.39 -32.21 -21.30
N GLU A 158 2.67 -32.17 -21.68
CA GLU A 158 3.64 -33.17 -21.22
C GLU A 158 4.48 -32.55 -20.08
N VAL A 159 4.51 -33.22 -18.95
CA VAL A 159 5.27 -32.80 -17.78
C VAL A 159 6.17 -33.91 -17.31
N LYS A 160 7.49 -33.67 -17.30
CA LYS A 160 8.46 -34.57 -16.66
C LYS A 160 8.59 -34.17 -15.18
N LEU A 161 8.37 -35.13 -14.28
CA LEU A 161 8.40 -34.93 -12.84
C LEU A 161 9.49 -35.78 -12.20
N ASP A 162 10.53 -35.15 -11.67
CA ASP A 162 11.59 -35.82 -10.91
C ASP A 162 11.15 -36.04 -9.47
N TYR A 163 11.29 -37.23 -8.93
CA TYR A 163 10.90 -37.56 -7.54
C TYR A 163 11.67 -36.75 -6.51
N LYS A 164 12.97 -36.51 -6.78
CA LYS A 164 13.76 -35.65 -5.93
C LYS A 164 13.19 -34.21 -5.84
N TYR A 165 12.73 -33.66 -6.97
CA TYR A 165 12.11 -32.35 -7.00
C TYR A 165 10.83 -32.28 -6.15
N VAL A 166 9.99 -33.35 -6.23
CA VAL A 166 8.78 -33.48 -5.39
C VAL A 166 9.15 -33.43 -3.92
N HIS A 167 10.12 -34.24 -3.51
CA HIS A 167 10.54 -34.35 -2.13
C HIS A 167 11.18 -33.05 -1.60
N ASP A 168 12.02 -32.41 -2.40
CA ASP A 168 12.71 -31.18 -2.03
C ASP A 168 11.72 -30.00 -1.88
N LEU A 169 10.71 -29.93 -2.75
CA LEU A 169 9.73 -28.85 -2.74
C LEU A 169 8.70 -29.01 -1.60
N ILE A 170 8.26 -30.24 -1.35
CA ILE A 170 7.32 -30.55 -0.24
C ILE A 170 8.03 -30.52 1.11
N GLY A 171 9.32 -30.86 1.15
CA GLY A 171 10.08 -31.02 2.39
C GLY A 171 9.86 -32.36 3.09
N LYS A 172 9.23 -33.34 2.41
CA LYS A 172 8.97 -34.68 2.91
C LYS A 172 9.09 -35.71 1.78
N THR A 173 9.66 -36.86 2.10
CA THR A 173 9.71 -38.00 1.18
C THR A 173 8.34 -38.69 1.14
N ILE A 174 7.72 -38.72 -0.02
CA ILE A 174 6.47 -39.44 -0.29
C ILE A 174 6.82 -40.69 -1.08
N PRO A 175 6.28 -41.88 -0.74
CA PRO A 175 6.52 -43.10 -1.51
C PRO A 175 6.11 -42.94 -2.97
N VAL A 176 6.92 -43.45 -3.90
CA VAL A 176 6.69 -43.31 -5.34
C VAL A 176 5.33 -43.87 -5.76
N GLU A 177 4.92 -44.98 -5.17
CA GLU A 177 3.62 -45.57 -5.48
C GLU A 177 2.44 -44.68 -5.07
N VAL A 178 2.56 -43.94 -3.96
CA VAL A 178 1.57 -42.94 -3.54
C VAL A 178 1.53 -41.76 -4.51
N ILE A 179 2.67 -41.30 -5.00
CA ILE A 179 2.73 -40.25 -6.02
C ILE A 179 2.00 -40.72 -7.30
N LYS A 180 2.27 -41.93 -7.77
CA LYS A 180 1.63 -42.53 -8.95
C LYS A 180 0.12 -42.67 -8.78
N GLU A 181 -0.32 -43.15 -7.63
CA GLU A 181 -1.75 -43.29 -7.31
C GLU A 181 -2.44 -41.90 -7.35
N ILE A 182 -1.82 -40.88 -6.75
CA ILE A 182 -2.39 -39.52 -6.74
C ILE A 182 -2.50 -38.95 -8.15
N VAL A 183 -1.41 -38.96 -8.95
CA VAL A 183 -1.43 -38.36 -10.29
C VAL A 183 -2.44 -39.11 -11.20
N THR A 184 -2.54 -40.44 -11.07
CA THR A 184 -3.50 -41.23 -11.83
C THR A 184 -4.94 -40.93 -11.41
N SER A 185 -5.19 -40.73 -10.12
CA SER A 185 -6.53 -40.36 -9.62
C SER A 185 -7.00 -38.97 -10.11
N LEU A 186 -6.09 -38.16 -10.61
CA LEU A 186 -6.33 -36.81 -11.18
C LEU A 186 -6.32 -36.82 -12.72
N ASP A 187 -6.57 -37.99 -13.34
CA ASP A 187 -6.59 -38.21 -14.79
C ASP A 187 -5.26 -37.90 -15.51
N MET A 188 -4.16 -37.78 -14.79
CA MET A 188 -2.84 -37.65 -15.39
C MET A 188 -2.33 -39.01 -15.81
N LYS A 189 -2.00 -39.19 -17.09
CA LYS A 189 -1.54 -40.46 -17.63
C LYS A 189 -0.01 -40.56 -17.54
N ILE A 190 0.49 -41.63 -16.92
CA ILE A 190 1.92 -41.94 -16.92
C ILE A 190 2.27 -42.53 -18.30
N VAL A 191 3.08 -41.80 -19.09
CA VAL A 191 3.52 -42.18 -20.44
C VAL A 191 4.98 -42.65 -20.47
N GLY A 192 5.73 -42.44 -19.41
CA GLY A 192 7.08 -42.92 -19.26
C GLY A 192 7.52 -42.93 -17.81
N GLU A 193 8.40 -43.85 -17.46
CA GLU A 193 8.92 -44.00 -16.10
C GLU A 193 10.39 -44.38 -16.13
N THR A 194 11.14 -43.78 -15.21
CA THR A 194 12.53 -44.12 -14.90
C THR A 194 12.68 -44.31 -13.38
N GLU A 195 13.83 -44.76 -12.92
CA GLU A 195 14.10 -44.89 -11.48
C GLU A 195 13.90 -43.56 -10.71
N ASP A 196 14.24 -42.41 -11.34
CA ASP A 196 14.26 -41.09 -10.70
C ASP A 196 13.10 -40.16 -11.11
N SER A 197 12.30 -40.52 -12.12
CA SER A 197 11.29 -39.60 -12.67
C SER A 197 10.14 -40.30 -13.38
N ILE A 198 9.01 -39.61 -13.49
CA ILE A 198 7.88 -39.99 -14.35
C ILE A 198 7.61 -38.90 -15.38
N SER A 199 7.13 -39.33 -16.56
CA SER A 199 6.61 -38.45 -17.60
C SER A 199 5.11 -38.55 -17.61
N LEU A 200 4.42 -37.43 -17.50
CA LEU A 200 2.97 -37.34 -17.39
C LEU A 200 2.39 -36.65 -18.61
N GLU A 201 1.33 -37.21 -19.14
CA GLU A 201 0.43 -36.57 -20.09
C GLU A 201 -0.75 -36.01 -19.28
N ILE A 202 -0.86 -34.67 -19.26
CA ILE A 202 -1.88 -33.94 -18.52
C ILE A 202 -3.00 -33.58 -19.50
N PRO A 203 -4.27 -33.89 -19.20
CA PRO A 203 -5.39 -33.52 -20.06
C PRO A 203 -5.53 -31.99 -20.15
N ALA A 204 -5.88 -31.49 -21.32
CA ALA A 204 -5.90 -30.06 -21.58
C ALA A 204 -6.99 -29.29 -20.82
N TYR A 205 -7.99 -29.96 -20.25
CA TYR A 205 -8.95 -29.29 -19.36
C TYR A 205 -8.29 -28.84 -18.02
N ARG A 206 -7.15 -29.43 -17.66
CA ARG A 206 -6.33 -28.97 -16.53
C ARG A 206 -5.41 -27.85 -16.99
N VAL A 207 -6.00 -26.70 -17.33
CA VAL A 207 -5.30 -25.51 -17.85
C VAL A 207 -4.30 -24.91 -16.84
N ASP A 208 -4.45 -25.23 -15.58
CA ASP A 208 -3.64 -24.83 -14.44
C ASP A 208 -2.38 -25.69 -14.25
N VAL A 209 -2.33 -26.91 -14.83
CA VAL A 209 -1.26 -27.88 -14.58
C VAL A 209 -0.40 -28.03 -15.83
N GLN A 210 0.64 -27.21 -15.94
CA GLN A 210 1.55 -27.19 -17.10
C GLN A 210 3.03 -27.36 -16.74
N ARG A 211 3.37 -27.28 -15.46
CA ARG A 211 4.75 -27.30 -14.96
C ARG A 211 4.90 -28.35 -13.85
N PRO A 212 6.12 -28.82 -13.56
CA PRO A 212 6.37 -29.75 -12.46
C PRO A 212 5.84 -29.28 -11.11
N CYS A 213 5.97 -27.97 -10.80
CA CYS A 213 5.48 -27.42 -9.53
C CYS A 213 3.96 -27.48 -9.39
N ASP A 214 3.22 -27.38 -10.51
CA ASP A 214 1.75 -27.47 -10.50
C ASP A 214 1.31 -28.90 -10.17
N VAL A 215 2.03 -29.91 -10.69
CA VAL A 215 1.80 -31.33 -10.33
C VAL A 215 2.14 -31.57 -8.86
N VAL A 216 3.23 -30.98 -8.35
CA VAL A 216 3.60 -31.11 -6.92
C VAL A 216 2.54 -30.49 -6.02
N GLU A 217 1.95 -29.37 -6.41
CA GLU A 217 0.81 -28.76 -5.69
C GLU A 217 -0.36 -29.72 -5.57
N ASP A 218 -0.76 -30.36 -6.67
CA ASP A 218 -1.82 -31.36 -6.68
C ASP A 218 -1.49 -32.60 -5.83
N ILE A 219 -0.26 -33.10 -5.92
CA ILE A 219 0.21 -34.21 -5.08
C ILE A 219 0.07 -33.82 -3.60
N LEU A 220 0.54 -32.65 -3.20
CA LEU A 220 0.49 -32.19 -1.82
C LEU A 220 -0.95 -31.97 -1.33
N ARG A 221 -1.82 -31.45 -2.20
CA ARG A 221 -3.23 -31.24 -1.90
C ARG A 221 -3.97 -32.56 -1.60
N ILE A 222 -3.71 -33.62 -2.38
CA ILE A 222 -4.34 -34.93 -2.17
C ILE A 222 -3.66 -35.70 -1.02
N TYR A 223 -2.33 -35.65 -0.93
CA TYR A 223 -1.57 -36.23 0.18
C TYR A 223 -1.98 -35.62 1.53
N GLY A 224 -2.28 -34.32 1.53
CA GLY A 224 -2.71 -33.53 2.69
C GLY A 224 -1.58 -32.73 3.33
N TYR A 225 -1.77 -31.42 3.41
CA TYR A 225 -0.83 -30.47 4.01
C TYR A 225 -0.47 -30.82 5.47
N ASN A 226 -1.45 -31.32 6.23
CA ASN A 226 -1.25 -31.67 7.65
C ASN A 226 -0.37 -32.91 7.86
N ASN A 227 -0.11 -33.67 6.80
CA ASN A 227 0.77 -34.84 6.83
C ASN A 227 2.26 -34.48 6.65
N VAL A 228 2.56 -33.17 6.44
CA VAL A 228 3.93 -32.66 6.35
C VAL A 228 4.30 -32.04 7.69
N GLU A 229 5.38 -32.55 8.29
CA GLU A 229 5.85 -32.11 9.58
C GLU A 229 6.44 -30.69 9.46
N ILE A 230 6.06 -29.79 10.39
CA ILE A 230 6.66 -28.48 10.51
C ILE A 230 8.00 -28.60 11.22
N PRO A 231 9.14 -28.23 10.59
CA PRO A 231 10.43 -28.32 11.24
C PRO A 231 10.52 -27.38 12.44
N THR A 232 11.10 -27.87 13.53
CA THR A 232 11.30 -27.09 14.76
C THR A 232 12.39 -26.03 14.64
N SER A 233 13.23 -26.12 13.61
CA SER A 233 14.29 -25.16 13.34
C SER A 233 14.58 -25.02 11.85
N VAL A 234 14.88 -23.81 11.42
CA VAL A 234 15.37 -23.51 10.06
C VAL A 234 16.83 -23.10 10.17
N LYS A 235 17.72 -23.80 9.45
CA LYS A 235 19.12 -23.40 9.32
C LYS A 235 19.26 -22.44 8.16
N SER A 236 19.59 -21.19 8.46
CA SER A 236 19.87 -20.17 7.46
C SER A 236 21.17 -19.45 7.80
N SER A 237 22.03 -19.23 6.80
CA SER A 237 23.19 -18.37 6.95
C SER A 237 22.83 -16.97 6.43
N LEU A 238 22.52 -16.06 7.34
CA LEU A 238 22.26 -14.66 7.02
C LEU A 238 23.59 -13.90 7.08
N THR A 239 24.21 -13.72 5.94
CA THR A 239 25.54 -13.07 5.83
C THR A 239 25.49 -11.61 5.40
N ILE A 240 24.37 -11.13 4.90
CA ILE A 240 24.25 -9.80 4.31
C ILE A 240 23.39 -8.90 5.22
N LYS A 241 23.97 -7.77 5.63
CA LYS A 241 23.26 -6.67 6.28
C LYS A 241 23.20 -5.50 5.29
N GLY A 242 22.04 -5.32 4.67
CA GLY A 242 21.78 -4.24 3.74
C GLY A 242 21.36 -2.94 4.41
N ASP A 243 21.21 -1.87 3.61
CA ASP A 243 20.69 -0.58 4.08
C ASP A 243 19.25 -0.69 4.59
N VAL A 244 18.46 -1.61 4.02
CA VAL A 244 17.08 -1.91 4.44
C VAL A 244 17.07 -2.47 5.87
N ASP A 245 17.93 -3.46 6.16
CA ASP A 245 18.03 -4.06 7.51
C ASP A 245 18.43 -3.03 8.56
N ARG A 246 19.32 -2.11 8.18
CA ARG A 246 19.73 -1.00 9.04
C ARG A 246 18.58 -0.03 9.30
N SER A 247 17.81 0.34 8.26
CA SER A 247 16.65 1.21 8.41
C SER A 247 15.61 0.58 9.32
N ASN A 248 15.24 -0.67 9.08
CA ASN A 248 14.28 -1.42 9.90
C ASN A 248 14.73 -1.54 11.36
N LYS A 249 16.04 -1.79 11.59
CA LYS A 249 16.57 -1.82 12.96
C LYS A 249 16.44 -0.46 13.66
N LEU A 250 16.71 0.64 12.97
CA LEU A 250 16.56 1.98 13.53
C LEU A 250 15.10 2.32 13.80
N GLU A 251 14.19 1.94 12.90
CA GLU A 251 12.74 2.10 13.10
C GLU A 251 12.26 1.35 14.35
N ASN A 252 12.65 0.09 14.50
CA ASN A 252 12.30 -0.70 15.68
C ASN A 252 12.81 -0.07 16.98
N ILE A 253 14.04 0.46 16.99
CA ILE A 253 14.59 1.17 18.15
C ILE A 253 13.74 2.39 18.53
N ILE A 254 13.25 3.14 17.55
CA ILE A 254 12.39 4.30 17.79
C ILE A 254 10.97 3.88 18.17
N ALA A 255 10.43 2.85 17.51
CA ALA A 255 9.12 2.30 17.85
C ALA A 255 9.08 1.79 19.32
N GLU A 256 10.10 1.02 19.75
CA GLU A 256 10.22 0.57 21.14
C GLU A 256 10.32 1.74 22.13
N GLN A 257 11.07 2.80 21.78
CA GLN A 257 11.14 4.01 22.58
C GLN A 257 9.77 4.68 22.72
N LEU A 258 9.03 4.85 21.61
CA LEU A 258 7.72 5.46 21.59
C LEU A 258 6.69 4.64 22.37
N VAL A 259 6.68 3.32 22.20
CA VAL A 259 5.82 2.41 22.98
C VAL A 259 6.13 2.50 24.47
N GLY A 260 7.41 2.54 24.86
CA GLY A 260 7.85 2.77 26.24
C GLY A 260 7.42 4.13 26.81
N GLN A 261 7.13 5.11 25.96
CA GLN A 261 6.61 6.43 26.33
C GLN A 261 5.05 6.52 26.25
N GLY A 262 4.38 5.38 26.04
CA GLY A 262 2.92 5.28 26.04
C GLY A 262 2.26 5.58 24.70
N PHE A 263 3.01 5.60 23.60
CA PHE A 263 2.42 5.65 22.26
C PHE A 263 1.90 4.28 21.84
N ARG A 264 0.91 4.30 20.95
CA ARG A 264 0.37 3.13 20.27
C ARG A 264 0.66 3.26 18.78
N GLU A 265 1.18 2.20 18.20
CA GLU A 265 1.37 2.14 16.76
C GLU A 265 0.02 2.00 16.06
N ILE A 266 -0.16 2.76 14.99
CA ILE A 266 -1.30 2.65 14.09
C ILE A 266 -0.80 2.33 12.69
N LEU A 267 -1.62 1.67 11.90
CA LEU A 267 -1.34 1.34 10.52
C LEU A 267 -2.55 1.72 9.67
N ASN A 268 -2.38 2.74 8.84
CA ASN A 268 -3.43 3.22 7.95
C ASN A 268 -3.14 2.87 6.49
N ASN A 269 -4.20 2.85 5.67
CA ASN A 269 -4.06 2.59 4.25
C ASN A 269 -3.23 3.69 3.56
N SER A 270 -2.41 3.29 2.59
CA SER A 270 -1.70 4.24 1.72
C SER A 270 -2.63 4.93 0.70
N LEU A 271 -3.79 4.33 0.41
CA LEU A 271 -4.85 4.97 -0.37
C LEU A 271 -5.74 5.81 0.54
N THR A 272 -6.14 6.98 0.05
CA THR A 272 -6.92 7.96 0.80
C THR A 272 -7.84 8.76 -0.13
N LYS A 273 -8.60 9.69 0.43
CA LYS A 273 -9.52 10.58 -0.30
C LYS A 273 -8.77 11.79 -0.85
N GLU A 274 -8.99 12.08 -2.13
CA GLU A 274 -8.50 13.32 -2.75
C GLU A 274 -9.02 14.57 -2.04
N SER A 275 -10.28 14.56 -1.57
CA SER A 275 -10.92 15.71 -0.91
C SER A 275 -10.25 16.14 0.40
N TYR A 276 -9.41 15.31 1.02
CA TYR A 276 -8.63 15.72 2.18
C TYR A 276 -7.58 16.78 1.85
N TYR A 277 -7.17 16.87 0.60
CA TYR A 277 -6.16 17.81 0.09
C TYR A 277 -6.75 19.11 -0.47
N ASP A 278 -8.08 19.23 -0.48
CA ASP A 278 -8.75 20.44 -1.00
C ASP A 278 -8.33 21.69 -0.22
N GLY A 279 -7.88 22.69 -0.97
CA GLY A 279 -7.46 23.99 -0.43
C GLY A 279 -6.10 24.00 0.25
N LEU A 280 -5.31 22.90 0.16
CA LEU A 280 -3.94 22.85 0.66
C LEU A 280 -2.94 23.29 -0.43
N GLU A 281 -1.96 24.12 -0.02
CA GLU A 281 -0.87 24.56 -0.88
C GLU A 281 0.35 23.63 -0.77
N THR A 282 0.69 23.19 0.46
CA THR A 282 1.85 22.32 0.71
C THR A 282 1.67 20.92 0.10
N TYR A 283 0.44 20.45 0.07
CA TYR A 283 0.07 19.14 -0.51
C TYR A 283 -0.89 19.36 -1.69
N ALA A 284 -0.37 19.97 -2.76
CA ALA A 284 -1.19 20.37 -3.90
C ALA A 284 -1.88 19.19 -4.58
N PRO A 285 -3.18 19.26 -4.89
CA PRO A 285 -3.91 18.20 -5.59
C PRO A 285 -3.30 17.79 -6.94
N ALA A 286 -2.56 18.71 -7.59
CA ALA A 286 -1.86 18.43 -8.85
C ALA A 286 -0.66 17.46 -8.67
N GLU A 287 -0.14 17.31 -7.46
CA GLU A 287 0.98 16.44 -7.13
C GLU A 287 0.52 15.09 -6.55
N LEU A 288 -0.77 14.82 -6.50
CA LEU A 288 -1.33 13.56 -6.05
C LEU A 288 -1.10 12.43 -7.06
N VAL A 289 -0.74 11.27 -6.54
CA VAL A 289 -0.71 10.03 -7.30
C VAL A 289 -2.11 9.45 -7.34
N ARG A 290 -2.77 9.50 -8.50
CA ARG A 290 -4.14 9.02 -8.69
C ARG A 290 -4.18 7.56 -9.10
N VAL A 291 -5.16 6.83 -8.55
CA VAL A 291 -5.43 5.44 -8.95
C VAL A 291 -6.28 5.45 -10.23
N LEU A 292 -5.88 4.67 -11.24
CA LEU A 292 -6.56 4.63 -12.53
C LEU A 292 -8.01 4.12 -12.43
N ASN A 293 -8.22 3.05 -11.66
CA ASN A 293 -9.52 2.42 -11.45
C ASN A 293 -9.76 2.22 -9.94
N PRO A 294 -10.09 3.29 -9.18
CA PRO A 294 -10.28 3.18 -7.75
C PRO A 294 -11.54 2.36 -7.42
N LEU A 295 -11.48 1.56 -6.36
CA LEU A 295 -12.63 0.79 -5.86
C LEU A 295 -13.74 1.69 -5.32
N SER A 296 -13.38 2.87 -4.80
CA SER A 296 -14.31 3.88 -4.30
C SER A 296 -13.67 5.27 -4.38
N SER A 297 -14.49 6.32 -4.25
CA SER A 297 -14.03 7.70 -4.11
C SER A 297 -13.19 7.93 -2.84
N ASP A 298 -13.32 7.05 -1.86
CA ASP A 298 -12.62 7.14 -0.59
C ASP A 298 -11.18 6.61 -0.66
N LEU A 299 -10.83 5.91 -1.75
CA LEU A 299 -9.52 5.28 -1.97
C LEU A 299 -9.00 5.61 -3.38
N ASN A 300 -9.11 6.87 -3.80
CA ASN A 300 -8.84 7.28 -5.18
C ASN A 300 -7.45 7.88 -5.42
N VAL A 301 -6.72 8.21 -4.34
CA VAL A 301 -5.34 8.74 -4.42
C VAL A 301 -4.42 8.10 -3.39
N MET A 302 -3.12 8.19 -3.63
CA MET A 302 -2.11 7.80 -2.63
C MET A 302 -1.77 8.98 -1.74
N ARG A 303 -1.54 8.71 -0.45
CA ARG A 303 -1.26 9.72 0.57
C ARG A 303 0.06 10.46 0.34
N GLN A 304 0.05 11.79 0.50
CA GLN A 304 1.25 12.66 0.53
C GLN A 304 1.75 12.96 1.94
N THR A 305 0.93 12.70 2.95
CA THR A 305 1.26 12.85 4.38
C THR A 305 0.60 11.74 5.18
N LEU A 306 1.14 11.40 6.34
CA LEU A 306 0.53 10.45 7.28
C LEU A 306 -0.63 11.08 8.09
N LEU A 307 -0.75 12.42 8.08
CA LEU A 307 -1.68 13.16 8.93
C LEU A 307 -3.11 12.62 8.89
N PHE A 308 -3.67 12.48 7.69
CA PHE A 308 -5.11 12.21 7.52
C PHE A 308 -5.53 10.83 8.03
N GLY A 309 -4.73 9.78 7.77
CA GLY A 309 -4.98 8.46 8.33
C GLY A 309 -4.95 8.45 9.86
N GLY A 310 -4.02 9.22 10.46
CA GLY A 310 -3.98 9.39 11.91
C GLY A 310 -5.20 10.15 12.45
N LEU A 311 -5.71 11.16 11.73
CA LEU A 311 -6.94 11.86 12.11
C LEU A 311 -8.17 10.94 12.02
N GLU A 312 -8.28 10.07 11.02
CA GLU A 312 -9.32 9.04 10.95
C GLU A 312 -9.26 8.11 12.18
N SER A 313 -8.05 7.68 12.55
CA SER A 313 -7.82 6.84 13.73
C SER A 313 -8.19 7.57 15.03
N ILE A 314 -7.88 8.87 15.15
CA ILE A 314 -8.28 9.69 16.30
C ILE A 314 -9.80 9.82 16.35
N ALA A 315 -10.47 10.19 15.26
CA ALA A 315 -11.92 10.31 15.18
C ALA A 315 -12.61 9.01 15.60
N HIS A 316 -12.11 7.87 15.08
CA HIS A 316 -12.62 6.55 15.44
C HIS A 316 -12.58 6.28 16.96
N ASN A 317 -11.47 6.64 17.62
CA ASN A 317 -11.29 6.43 19.06
C ASN A 317 -12.09 7.44 19.91
N VAL A 318 -12.09 8.73 19.52
CA VAL A 318 -12.84 9.78 20.20
C VAL A 318 -14.34 9.48 20.20
N ASN A 319 -14.89 9.00 19.10
CA ASN A 319 -16.29 8.56 19.00
C ASN A 319 -16.60 7.39 19.93
N ARG A 320 -15.59 6.62 20.35
CA ARG A 320 -15.69 5.54 21.37
C ARG A 320 -15.31 6.00 22.77
N LYS A 321 -15.30 7.31 23.01
CA LYS A 321 -15.00 7.94 24.32
C LYS A 321 -13.55 7.82 24.78
N SER A 322 -12.63 7.36 23.92
CA SER A 322 -11.19 7.37 24.20
C SER A 322 -10.59 8.68 23.66
N LYS A 323 -10.37 9.66 24.51
CA LYS A 323 -9.97 11.02 24.14
C LYS A 323 -8.48 11.31 24.27
N ASN A 324 -7.78 10.62 25.18
CA ASN A 324 -6.36 10.84 25.47
C ASN A 324 -5.52 9.86 24.67
N LEU A 325 -4.99 10.34 23.53
CA LEU A 325 -4.35 9.47 22.56
C LEU A 325 -2.93 9.93 22.25
N ARG A 326 -2.03 8.95 22.15
CA ARG A 326 -0.67 9.10 21.63
C ARG A 326 -0.47 8.03 20.57
N PHE A 327 -0.42 8.45 19.31
CA PHE A 327 -0.26 7.54 18.18
C PHE A 327 1.03 7.82 17.44
N PHE A 328 1.60 6.78 16.85
CA PHE A 328 2.64 6.90 15.84
C PHE A 328 2.39 5.92 14.69
N GLU A 329 2.87 6.28 13.52
CA GLU A 329 2.86 5.45 12.32
C GLU A 329 4.16 5.64 11.56
N THR A 330 4.72 4.53 11.05
CA THR A 330 5.78 4.57 10.05
C THR A 330 5.19 4.19 8.69
N GLY A 331 5.50 4.97 7.66
CA GLY A 331 4.92 4.68 6.36
C GLY A 331 5.44 5.53 5.21
N ASN A 332 5.17 5.07 4.00
CA ASN A 332 5.52 5.78 2.79
C ASN A 332 4.45 6.82 2.42
N CYS A 333 4.91 7.95 1.92
CA CYS A 333 4.12 8.97 1.26
C CYS A 333 4.57 9.11 -0.19
N TYR A 334 3.66 9.47 -1.09
CA TYR A 334 3.84 9.36 -2.54
C TYR A 334 3.57 10.68 -3.22
N TYR A 335 4.36 11.00 -4.25
CA TYR A 335 4.32 12.29 -4.93
C TYR A 335 4.39 12.10 -6.43
N TYR A 336 3.66 12.93 -7.17
CA TYR A 336 3.71 13.04 -8.62
C TYR A 336 4.27 14.39 -9.03
N ASN A 337 5.19 14.40 -10.00
CA ASN A 337 5.76 15.61 -10.56
C ASN A 337 5.65 15.58 -12.09
N SER A 338 4.68 16.30 -12.63
CA SER A 338 4.41 16.34 -14.06
C SER A 338 5.60 16.80 -14.91
N LYS A 339 6.49 17.65 -14.36
CA LYS A 339 7.68 18.15 -15.07
C LYS A 339 8.73 17.07 -15.32
N LYS A 340 8.67 15.96 -14.60
CA LYS A 340 9.58 14.81 -14.76
C LYS A 340 8.98 13.69 -15.62
N HIS A 341 7.75 13.87 -16.09
CA HIS A 341 7.08 12.89 -16.95
C HIS A 341 7.60 13.03 -18.38
N THR A 342 8.12 11.93 -18.94
CA THR A 342 8.52 11.84 -20.35
C THR A 342 7.94 10.57 -20.95
N ALA A 343 7.71 10.53 -22.27
CA ALA A 343 7.14 9.36 -22.95
C ALA A 343 8.00 8.09 -22.72
N ASP A 344 9.33 8.24 -22.75
CA ASP A 344 10.27 7.12 -22.58
C ASP A 344 10.48 6.70 -21.10
N HIS A 345 10.23 7.61 -20.16
CA HIS A 345 10.48 7.40 -18.71
C HIS A 345 9.34 7.94 -17.86
N SER A 346 8.13 7.44 -18.05
CA SER A 346 6.93 7.87 -17.34
C SER A 346 7.03 7.69 -15.81
N LEU A 347 7.75 6.68 -15.34
CA LEU A 347 7.94 6.40 -13.91
C LEU A 347 8.79 7.45 -13.18
N ASN A 348 9.61 8.22 -13.89
CA ASN A 348 10.41 9.29 -13.27
C ASN A 348 9.58 10.42 -12.67
N ALA A 349 8.31 10.53 -13.06
CA ALA A 349 7.36 11.47 -12.47
C ALA A 349 6.91 11.09 -11.07
N TYR A 350 7.08 9.85 -10.66
CA TYR A 350 6.63 9.34 -9.36
C TYR A 350 7.80 9.22 -8.40
N SER A 351 7.55 9.57 -7.15
CA SER A 351 8.51 9.41 -6.07
C SER A 351 7.83 9.03 -4.78
N GLN A 352 8.58 8.38 -3.88
CA GLN A 352 8.13 8.06 -2.53
C GLN A 352 9.20 8.41 -1.52
N ALA A 353 8.77 8.71 -0.31
CA ALA A 353 9.64 8.89 0.85
C ALA A 353 9.00 8.27 2.08
N HIS A 354 9.83 7.78 2.98
CA HIS A 354 9.40 7.16 4.22
C HIS A 354 9.37 8.19 5.35
N PHE A 355 8.30 8.18 6.13
CA PHE A 355 8.06 9.13 7.22
C PHE A 355 7.68 8.40 8.51
N ILE A 356 7.87 9.09 9.63
CA ILE A 356 7.27 8.77 10.92
C ILE A 356 6.35 9.91 11.31
N GLY A 357 5.07 9.60 11.53
CA GLY A 357 4.06 10.51 12.06
C GLY A 357 3.83 10.28 13.55
N LEU A 358 3.70 11.36 14.33
CA LEU A 358 3.34 11.34 15.74
C LEU A 358 2.08 12.18 15.95
N TRP A 359 1.11 11.67 16.68
CA TRP A 359 -0.11 12.39 17.05
C TRP A 359 -0.30 12.38 18.56
N LEU A 360 -0.59 13.54 19.11
CA LEU A 360 -0.96 13.71 20.51
C LEU A 360 -2.28 14.47 20.58
N THR A 361 -3.20 14.03 21.44
CA THR A 361 -4.45 14.73 21.67
C THR A 361 -5.04 14.40 23.04
N GLY A 362 -5.87 15.29 23.58
CA GLY A 362 -6.48 15.16 24.89
C GLY A 362 -5.54 15.54 26.05
N ASN A 363 -5.58 14.81 27.13
CA ASN A 363 -4.76 15.05 28.31
C ASN A 363 -3.48 14.21 28.29
N ASN A 364 -2.38 14.82 28.70
CA ASN A 364 -1.11 14.15 29.00
C ASN A 364 -1.24 13.35 30.30
N ILE A 365 -1.83 13.97 31.33
CA ILE A 365 -2.12 13.37 32.63
C ILE A 365 -3.62 13.53 32.89
N GLU A 366 -4.32 12.42 33.15
CA GLU A 366 -5.69 12.46 33.63
C GLU A 366 -5.74 12.85 35.09
N GLY A 367 -6.71 13.71 35.42
CA GLY A 367 -6.93 14.14 36.79
C GLY A 367 -7.28 12.98 37.70
N SER A 368 -6.71 13.00 38.89
CA SER A 368 -6.95 12.09 39.98
C SER A 368 -6.94 12.85 41.31
N TRP A 369 -7.13 12.15 42.39
CA TRP A 369 -6.99 12.76 43.70
C TRP A 369 -5.57 13.33 43.97
N ALA A 370 -4.55 12.81 43.28
CA ALA A 370 -3.15 13.19 43.47
C ALA A 370 -2.63 14.18 42.42
N HIS A 371 -3.30 14.29 41.26
CA HIS A 371 -2.85 15.11 40.14
C HIS A 371 -4.01 15.87 39.49
N ALA A 372 -3.75 17.12 39.12
CA ALA A 372 -4.65 17.88 38.25
C ALA A 372 -4.58 17.34 36.81
N ASN A 373 -5.64 17.61 36.03
CA ASN A 373 -5.56 17.37 34.58
C ASN A 373 -4.46 18.23 33.96
N GLU A 374 -3.61 17.62 33.18
CA GLU A 374 -2.62 18.31 32.34
C GLU A 374 -2.93 18.05 30.87
N ALA A 375 -3.28 19.09 30.15
CA ALA A 375 -3.53 18.99 28.72
C ALA A 375 -2.23 18.70 27.95
N THR A 376 -2.34 17.94 26.87
CA THR A 376 -1.24 17.77 25.91
C THR A 376 -0.83 19.09 25.29
N SER A 377 0.44 19.26 24.97
CA SER A 377 0.98 20.50 24.41
C SER A 377 2.00 20.27 23.30
N VAL A 378 2.25 21.32 22.51
CA VAL A 378 3.29 21.31 21.49
C VAL A 378 4.69 21.10 22.09
N TYR A 379 4.91 21.53 23.33
CA TYR A 379 6.18 21.35 24.03
C TYR A 379 6.47 19.88 24.31
N GLN A 380 5.45 19.14 24.68
CA GLN A 380 5.53 17.70 24.90
C GLN A 380 5.84 16.97 23.58
N LEU A 381 5.13 17.31 22.49
CA LEU A 381 5.41 16.75 21.17
C LEU A 381 6.85 17.06 20.74
N LYS A 382 7.30 18.31 20.93
CA LYS A 382 8.68 18.70 20.66
C LYS A 382 9.69 17.87 21.46
N ALA A 383 9.43 17.60 22.74
CA ALA A 383 10.31 16.79 23.57
C ALA A 383 10.45 15.36 23.02
N TYR A 384 9.36 14.74 22.60
CA TYR A 384 9.41 13.41 21.96
C TYR A 384 10.23 13.43 20.67
N VAL A 385 10.00 14.41 19.79
CA VAL A 385 10.77 14.58 18.55
C VAL A 385 12.27 14.76 18.84
N MET A 386 12.63 15.65 19.78
CA MET A 386 14.04 15.86 20.15
C MET A 386 14.67 14.61 20.74
N ASN A 387 13.95 13.85 21.55
CA ASN A 387 14.43 12.59 22.11
C ASN A 387 14.69 11.53 21.01
N ILE A 388 13.84 11.47 19.97
CA ILE A 388 14.07 10.62 18.80
C ILE A 388 15.38 11.02 18.10
N LEU A 389 15.59 12.32 17.85
CA LEU A 389 16.80 12.81 17.19
C LEU A 389 18.06 12.49 18.00
N VAL A 390 18.02 12.71 19.32
CA VAL A 390 19.12 12.35 20.24
C VAL A 390 19.37 10.84 20.24
N ARG A 391 18.31 10.02 20.28
CA ARG A 391 18.44 8.55 20.23
C ARG A 391 19.11 8.06 18.96
N LEU A 392 18.87 8.75 17.85
CA LEU A 392 19.52 8.50 16.58
C LEU A 392 20.96 9.05 16.49
N GLY A 393 21.44 9.75 17.52
CA GLY A 393 22.78 10.30 17.57
C GLY A 393 22.95 11.68 16.93
N TYR A 394 21.85 12.43 16.78
CA TYR A 394 21.93 13.82 16.32
C TYR A 394 22.32 14.76 17.45
N GLU A 395 23.28 15.64 17.17
CA GLU A 395 23.61 16.76 18.07
C GLU A 395 22.63 17.92 17.86
N LEU A 396 21.78 18.20 18.83
CA LEU A 396 20.74 19.24 18.74
C LEU A 396 21.33 20.63 18.47
N GLY A 397 22.53 20.93 18.99
CA GLY A 397 23.23 22.19 18.73
C GLY A 397 23.66 22.42 17.28
N GLY A 398 23.58 21.38 16.44
CA GLY A 398 23.85 21.47 15.00
C GLY A 398 22.60 21.66 14.15
N MET A 399 21.42 21.67 14.77
CA MET A 399 20.13 21.82 14.10
C MET A 399 19.60 23.26 14.24
N ARG A 400 18.80 23.67 13.27
CA ARG A 400 18.08 24.93 13.31
C ARG A 400 16.62 24.67 13.59
N ILE A 401 16.07 25.30 14.60
CA ILE A 401 14.65 25.33 14.92
C ILE A 401 14.11 26.66 14.44
N GLY A 402 13.09 26.66 13.60
CA GLY A 402 12.48 27.85 13.05
C GLY A 402 10.96 27.70 12.97
N GLN A 403 10.30 28.73 12.48
CA GLN A 403 8.89 28.68 12.19
C GLN A 403 8.64 27.72 11.01
N GLY A 404 7.63 26.87 11.11
CA GLY A 404 7.16 26.03 10.00
C GLY A 404 6.29 26.83 9.02
N SER A 405 6.18 26.32 7.80
CA SER A 405 5.41 26.96 6.72
C SER A 405 4.28 26.09 6.17
N ASN A 406 4.11 24.86 6.69
CA ASN A 406 3.10 23.93 6.20
C ASN A 406 1.70 24.35 6.68
N ASP A 407 0.79 24.49 5.72
CA ASP A 407 -0.57 24.99 5.91
C ASP A 407 -1.54 24.01 6.60
N ILE A 408 -1.09 22.77 6.87
CA ILE A 408 -1.85 21.86 7.74
C ILE A 408 -1.84 22.30 9.22
N PHE A 409 -0.95 23.21 9.60
CA PHE A 409 -0.81 23.66 10.98
C PHE A 409 -1.38 25.07 11.20
N ALA A 410 -2.02 25.28 12.33
CA ALA A 410 -2.34 26.62 12.85
C ALA A 410 -1.09 27.35 13.34
N LYS A 411 -0.18 26.61 14.00
CA LYS A 411 1.13 27.06 14.44
C LYS A 411 2.09 25.88 14.37
N SER A 412 3.26 26.08 13.79
CA SER A 412 4.24 25.02 13.64
C SER A 412 5.68 25.47 13.83
N LEU A 413 6.52 24.49 14.11
CA LEU A 413 7.96 24.58 14.14
C LEU A 413 8.54 23.63 13.08
N SER A 414 9.64 24.05 12.47
CA SER A 414 10.47 23.21 11.62
C SER A 414 11.82 22.94 12.27
N VAL A 415 12.29 21.70 12.15
CA VAL A 415 13.66 21.32 12.53
C VAL A 415 14.43 21.01 11.27
N SER A 416 15.47 21.82 11.01
CA SER A 416 16.28 21.72 9.81
C SER A 416 17.73 21.38 10.14
N ASP A 417 18.43 20.79 9.17
CA ASP A 417 19.87 20.59 9.26
C ASP A 417 20.66 21.90 9.07
N ARG A 418 21.98 21.81 9.16
CA ARG A 418 22.89 22.98 8.95
C ARG A 418 22.75 23.60 7.55
N ASN A 419 22.29 22.84 6.56
CA ASN A 419 22.08 23.28 5.19
C ASN A 419 20.68 23.86 4.94
N GLY A 420 19.85 23.97 5.99
CA GLY A 420 18.48 24.47 5.90
C GLY A 420 17.46 23.45 5.38
N LYS A 421 17.83 22.17 5.24
CA LYS A 421 16.91 21.14 4.79
C LYS A 421 16.02 20.69 5.95
N VAL A 422 14.71 20.85 5.81
CA VAL A 422 13.71 20.47 6.82
C VAL A 422 13.70 18.94 6.98
N LEU A 423 13.88 18.49 8.20
CA LEU A 423 13.88 17.08 8.59
C LEU A 423 12.60 16.69 9.34
N VAL A 424 12.05 17.65 10.09
CA VAL A 424 10.82 17.48 10.89
C VAL A 424 10.00 18.75 10.81
N GLU A 425 8.71 18.61 10.68
CA GLU A 425 7.72 19.65 10.97
C GLU A 425 6.80 19.16 12.08
N LEU A 426 6.45 20.04 13.01
CA LEU A 426 5.58 19.71 14.13
C LEU A 426 4.76 20.93 14.57
N GLY A 427 3.56 20.71 15.05
CA GLY A 427 2.70 21.81 15.49
C GLY A 427 1.29 21.40 15.88
N LEU A 428 0.47 22.42 16.10
CA LEU A 428 -0.96 22.29 16.30
C LEU A 428 -1.65 22.22 14.92
N VAL A 429 -2.37 21.15 14.65
CA VAL A 429 -3.14 20.98 13.41
C VAL A 429 -4.22 22.06 13.31
N ALA A 430 -4.38 22.63 12.13
CA ALA A 430 -5.37 23.68 11.88
C ALA A 430 -6.80 23.17 12.13
N LYS A 431 -7.63 23.99 12.81
CA LYS A 431 -9.02 23.63 13.12
C LYS A 431 -9.84 23.31 11.86
N ALA A 432 -9.57 24.01 10.75
CA ALA A 432 -10.20 23.72 9.46
C ALA A 432 -9.95 22.29 8.95
N ILE A 433 -8.85 21.68 9.36
CA ILE A 433 -8.53 20.28 9.01
C ILE A 433 -9.18 19.32 9.99
N THR A 434 -9.02 19.52 11.32
CA THR A 434 -9.60 18.60 12.30
C THR A 434 -11.13 18.56 12.23
N SER A 435 -11.76 19.66 11.84
CA SER A 435 -13.23 19.73 11.64
C SER A 435 -13.73 18.86 10.46
N ARG A 436 -12.87 18.52 9.47
CA ARG A 436 -13.23 17.58 8.40
C ARG A 436 -13.43 16.16 8.90
N PHE A 437 -12.92 15.86 10.09
CA PHE A 437 -12.98 14.55 10.76
C PHE A 437 -13.86 14.56 12.01
N ASP A 438 -14.65 15.63 12.24
CA ASP A 438 -15.48 15.81 13.45
C ASP A 438 -14.67 15.72 14.76
N ILE A 439 -13.42 16.21 14.74
CA ILE A 439 -12.55 16.25 15.91
C ILE A 439 -12.59 17.67 16.49
N ASP A 440 -13.17 17.80 17.71
CA ASP A 440 -13.29 19.06 18.42
C ASP A 440 -12.07 19.43 19.25
N GLN A 441 -11.37 18.45 19.77
CA GLN A 441 -10.18 18.64 20.60
C GLN A 441 -8.94 19.00 19.78
N GLU A 442 -7.97 19.66 20.41
CA GLU A 442 -6.68 19.98 19.77
C GLU A 442 -5.91 18.71 19.45
N VAL A 443 -5.32 18.67 18.25
CA VAL A 443 -4.44 17.62 17.81
C VAL A 443 -3.08 18.21 17.50
N TYR A 444 -2.06 17.70 18.14
CA TYR A 444 -0.67 18.03 17.87
C TYR A 444 -0.07 16.92 16.98
N TYR A 445 0.57 17.32 15.90
CA TYR A 445 1.15 16.40 14.90
C TYR A 445 2.60 16.73 14.63
N ALA A 446 3.42 15.70 14.47
CA ALA A 446 4.78 15.82 13.95
C ALA A 446 4.99 14.84 12.80
N GLU A 447 5.64 15.29 11.75
CA GLU A 447 6.05 14.48 10.61
C GLU A 447 7.57 14.52 10.45
N ILE A 448 8.20 13.36 10.56
CA ILE A 448 9.65 13.16 10.51
C ILE A 448 9.99 12.51 9.19
N ASN A 449 10.80 13.16 8.36
CA ASN A 449 11.27 12.55 7.11
C ASN A 449 12.37 11.52 7.40
N TRP A 450 11.94 10.26 7.56
CA TRP A 450 12.82 9.15 7.90
C TRP A 450 13.87 8.86 6.82
N SER A 451 13.45 8.93 5.56
CA SER A 451 14.37 8.74 4.42
C SER A 451 15.54 9.73 4.42
N MET A 452 15.29 10.97 4.82
CA MET A 452 16.35 11.97 4.91
C MET A 452 17.22 11.80 6.15
N LEU A 453 16.61 11.46 7.29
CA LEU A 453 17.35 11.23 8.53
C LEU A 453 18.33 10.07 8.38
N THR A 454 17.85 8.91 7.91
CA THR A 454 18.68 7.70 7.85
C THR A 454 19.85 7.81 6.89
N LYS A 455 19.70 8.55 5.76
CA LYS A 455 20.81 8.82 4.84
C LYS A 455 21.99 9.56 5.50
N LYS A 456 21.72 10.39 6.49
CA LYS A 456 22.76 11.16 7.20
C LYS A 456 23.42 10.38 8.33
N LEU A 457 22.72 9.41 8.90
CA LEU A 457 23.22 8.59 10.02
C LEU A 457 24.32 7.60 9.63
N GLN A 458 24.59 7.40 8.35
CA GLN A 458 25.62 6.45 7.88
C GLN A 458 27.03 6.75 8.40
N LYS A 459 27.28 7.97 8.89
CA LYS A 459 28.58 8.45 9.38
C LYS A 459 28.64 8.64 10.89
N ASN A 460 27.53 8.45 11.62
CA ASN A 460 27.52 8.66 13.06
C ASN A 460 28.14 7.46 13.79
N THR A 461 29.17 7.72 14.57
CA THR A 461 29.78 6.76 15.49
C THR A 461 29.38 7.09 16.92
N VAL A 462 28.87 6.11 17.64
CA VAL A 462 28.63 6.25 19.08
C VAL A 462 29.98 6.28 19.79
N SER A 463 30.24 7.35 20.54
CA SER A 463 31.44 7.49 21.36
C SER A 463 31.05 7.56 22.83
N PHE A 464 31.77 6.83 23.67
CA PHE A 464 31.64 6.92 25.11
C PHE A 464 32.53 8.06 25.63
N LYS A 465 31.98 8.85 26.54
CA LYS A 465 32.72 9.87 27.30
C LYS A 465 32.42 9.71 28.79
N GLU A 466 33.44 9.68 29.62
CA GLU A 466 33.25 9.65 31.07
C GLU A 466 32.48 10.87 31.56
N ILE A 467 31.64 10.67 32.55
CA ILE A 467 30.95 11.77 33.24
C ILE A 467 31.98 12.59 34.00
N SER A 468 31.91 13.91 33.89
CA SER A 468 32.82 14.80 34.59
C SER A 468 32.77 14.61 36.12
N LYS A 469 33.93 14.50 36.73
CA LYS A 469 34.10 14.43 38.20
C LYS A 469 33.92 15.78 38.88
N TYR A 470 33.93 16.87 38.11
CA TYR A 470 33.85 18.23 38.62
C TYR A 470 32.41 18.74 38.57
N PRO A 471 31.90 19.35 39.64
CA PRO A 471 30.53 19.84 39.72
C PRO A 471 30.26 20.97 38.72
N ALA A 472 29.04 21.01 38.19
CA ALA A 472 28.54 22.16 37.43
C ALA A 472 28.10 23.27 38.36
N VAL A 473 28.19 24.51 37.89
CA VAL A 473 27.70 25.71 38.57
C VAL A 473 26.52 26.28 37.81
N SER A 474 25.43 26.52 38.51
CA SER A 474 24.20 27.09 37.97
C SER A 474 24.07 28.57 38.34
N ARG A 475 23.62 29.41 37.40
CA ARG A 475 23.36 30.85 37.60
C ARG A 475 22.07 31.24 36.89
N ASP A 476 21.21 31.96 37.61
CA ASP A 476 19.95 32.45 37.10
C ASP A 476 20.03 33.92 36.75
N LEU A 477 19.36 34.29 35.68
CA LEU A 477 19.16 35.69 35.29
C LEU A 477 17.68 35.92 34.99
N ALA A 478 17.12 36.98 35.54
CA ALA A 478 15.82 37.50 35.15
C ALA A 478 16.05 38.60 34.09
N LEU A 479 15.65 38.37 32.87
CA LEU A 479 15.88 39.24 31.72
C LEU A 479 14.58 39.92 31.30
N LEU A 480 14.53 41.23 31.38
CA LEU A 480 13.48 42.04 30.79
C LEU A 480 13.82 42.30 29.32
N ILE A 481 12.95 41.85 28.42
CA ILE A 481 13.18 41.85 26.96
C ILE A 481 11.92 42.28 26.21
N ASP A 482 12.06 42.66 24.95
CA ASP A 482 10.92 42.94 24.07
C ASP A 482 10.10 41.65 23.81
N LYS A 483 8.78 41.78 23.64
CA LYS A 483 7.89 40.63 23.41
C LYS A 483 8.26 39.82 22.18
N ASN A 484 8.86 40.42 21.16
CA ASN A 484 9.29 39.78 19.92
C ASN A 484 10.61 39.01 20.03
N VAL A 485 11.35 39.14 21.12
CA VAL A 485 12.61 38.41 21.34
C VAL A 485 12.30 36.95 21.64
N GLU A 486 12.87 36.07 20.86
CA GLU A 486 12.73 34.62 21.04
C GLU A 486 13.82 34.07 21.97
N PHE A 487 13.49 33.02 22.74
CA PHE A 487 14.48 32.37 23.62
C PHE A 487 15.69 31.83 22.85
N ALA A 488 15.48 31.36 21.62
CA ALA A 488 16.57 30.87 20.75
C ALA A 488 17.65 31.92 20.49
N GLN A 489 17.30 33.21 20.43
CA GLN A 489 18.27 34.31 20.26
C GLN A 489 19.11 34.45 21.52
N ILE A 490 18.51 34.33 22.70
CA ILE A 490 19.24 34.40 24.00
C ILE A 490 20.19 33.20 24.10
N GLU A 491 19.73 32.00 23.81
CA GLU A 491 20.58 30.80 23.82
C GLU A 491 21.75 30.94 22.85
N GLN A 492 21.50 31.39 21.63
CA GLN A 492 22.53 31.56 20.60
C GLN A 492 23.60 32.57 21.04
N ILE A 493 23.20 33.73 21.61
CA ILE A 493 24.13 34.77 22.11
C ILE A 493 24.95 34.22 23.27
N ALA A 494 24.31 33.51 24.21
CA ALA A 494 24.99 32.92 25.35
C ALA A 494 26.04 31.88 24.91
N ARG A 495 25.68 30.97 24.02
CA ARG A 495 26.60 29.95 23.47
C ARG A 495 27.73 30.57 22.64
N ASN A 496 27.49 31.66 21.92
CA ASN A 496 28.51 32.37 21.19
C ASN A 496 29.47 33.14 22.16
N SER A 497 28.94 33.58 23.31
CA SER A 497 29.72 34.26 24.34
C SER A 497 30.67 33.33 25.08
N GLU A 498 30.20 32.07 25.34
CA GLU A 498 31.00 31.03 25.99
C GLU A 498 30.75 29.65 25.33
N LYS A 499 31.74 29.18 24.57
CA LYS A 499 31.61 27.97 23.75
C LYS A 499 32.01 26.67 24.46
N LYS A 500 32.82 26.74 25.49
CA LYS A 500 33.43 25.55 26.13
C LYS A 500 32.80 25.23 27.48
N LEU A 501 32.63 26.23 28.32
CA LEU A 501 32.20 26.04 29.69
C LEU A 501 30.70 26.13 29.87
N LEU A 502 29.96 26.79 28.99
CA LEU A 502 28.50 26.84 29.01
C LEU A 502 27.93 25.50 28.45
N LYS A 503 27.36 24.68 29.34
CA LYS A 503 26.80 23.37 29.00
C LYS A 503 25.34 23.46 28.65
N LYS A 504 24.54 24.25 29.37
CA LYS A 504 23.10 24.32 29.23
C LYS A 504 22.57 25.72 29.44
N VAL A 505 21.53 26.09 28.69
CA VAL A 505 20.73 27.31 28.86
C VAL A 505 19.29 26.89 28.91
N GLU A 506 18.58 27.20 29.99
CA GLU A 506 17.20 26.77 30.22
C GLU A 506 16.30 27.95 30.55
N LEU A 507 15.16 28.02 29.90
CA LEU A 507 14.08 28.94 30.27
C LEU A 507 13.18 28.22 31.27
N PHE A 508 13.11 28.72 32.51
CA PHE A 508 12.32 28.08 33.55
C PHE A 508 11.10 28.89 34.00
N ASP A 509 11.04 30.19 33.66
CA ASP A 509 9.85 31.00 33.88
C ASP A 509 9.67 32.08 32.81
N VAL A 510 8.40 32.38 32.49
CA VAL A 510 7.97 33.41 31.54
C VAL A 510 6.88 34.22 32.20
N TYR A 511 7.18 35.52 32.42
CA TYR A 511 6.18 36.41 33.00
C TYR A 511 5.80 37.52 31.98
N GLU A 512 4.52 37.58 31.68
CA GLU A 512 3.86 38.62 30.89
C GLU A 512 2.65 39.14 31.67
N GLY A 513 2.84 40.22 32.40
CA GLY A 513 1.79 40.76 33.27
C GLY A 513 1.90 42.28 33.45
N ASP A 514 0.91 42.88 34.11
CA ASP A 514 0.69 44.31 34.26
C ASP A 514 1.82 45.07 35.02
N ASN A 515 2.71 44.32 35.70
CA ASN A 515 3.86 44.89 36.40
C ASN A 515 5.08 45.08 35.50
N LEU A 516 4.95 44.91 34.19
CA LEU A 516 6.02 45.15 33.22
C LEU A 516 5.72 46.35 32.33
N PRO A 517 6.76 47.05 31.82
CA PRO A 517 6.56 48.07 30.80
C PRO A 517 5.83 47.51 29.57
N GLU A 518 4.99 48.32 28.94
CA GLU A 518 4.27 47.95 27.73
C GLU A 518 5.23 47.44 26.63
N GLY A 519 4.88 46.35 25.99
CA GLY A 519 5.70 45.71 24.93
C GLY A 519 6.88 44.87 25.47
N LYS A 520 6.99 44.69 26.80
CA LYS A 520 8.04 43.86 27.42
C LYS A 520 7.50 42.56 28.00
N LYS A 521 8.40 41.58 28.15
CA LYS A 521 8.22 40.34 28.89
C LYS A 521 9.47 40.04 29.70
N SER A 522 9.34 39.20 30.73
CA SER A 522 10.45 38.76 31.56
C SER A 522 10.68 37.26 31.35
N TYR A 523 11.92 36.91 31.04
CA TYR A 523 12.38 35.52 31.00
C TYR A 523 13.30 35.25 32.19
N ALA A 524 13.02 34.19 32.96
CA ALA A 524 13.94 33.65 33.93
C ALA A 524 14.74 32.51 33.28
N VAL A 525 16.04 32.74 33.14
CA VAL A 525 16.93 31.86 32.37
C VAL A 525 18.02 31.32 33.27
N ASN A 526 18.20 30.02 33.28
CA ASN A 526 19.26 29.34 34.00
C ASN A 526 20.41 29.00 33.04
N PHE A 527 21.64 29.27 33.49
CA PHE A 527 22.89 29.00 32.77
C PHE A 527 23.71 28.01 33.57
N VAL A 528 23.96 26.81 32.99
CA VAL A 528 24.78 25.77 33.62
C VAL A 528 26.18 25.80 33.04
N LEU A 529 27.15 26.08 33.87
CA LEU A 529 28.57 26.19 33.53
C LEU A 529 29.33 24.99 34.14
N GLN A 530 30.23 24.39 33.37
CA GLN A 530 31.07 23.28 33.86
C GLN A 530 32.42 23.23 33.13
N ASP A 531 33.50 23.12 33.88
CA ASP A 531 34.81 22.74 33.36
C ASP A 531 35.03 21.25 33.63
N GLU A 532 35.33 20.50 32.58
CA GLU A 532 35.53 19.05 32.68
C GLU A 532 36.89 18.65 33.27
N THR A 533 37.78 19.62 33.43
CA THR A 533 39.17 19.42 33.88
C THR A 533 39.44 19.90 35.30
N LYS A 534 38.62 20.79 35.84
CA LYS A 534 38.77 21.36 37.18
C LYS A 534 37.48 21.96 37.73
N THR A 535 37.42 22.14 39.04
CA THR A 535 36.30 22.86 39.69
C THR A 535 36.37 24.35 39.33
N MET A 536 35.24 24.90 38.92
CA MET A 536 35.09 26.32 38.61
C MET A 536 35.06 27.15 39.92
N ASN A 537 35.68 28.30 39.88
CA ASN A 537 35.62 29.28 41.01
C ASN A 537 34.67 30.45 40.65
N ASP A 538 34.20 31.17 41.70
CA ASP A 538 33.22 32.25 41.53
C ASP A 538 33.73 33.35 40.60
N LYS A 539 35.04 33.72 40.67
CA LYS A 539 35.60 34.73 39.79
C LYS A 539 35.50 34.37 38.30
N GLN A 540 35.73 33.13 37.95
CA GLN A 540 35.60 32.63 36.59
C GLN A 540 34.13 32.63 36.15
N THR A 541 33.24 32.14 36.99
CA THR A 541 31.80 32.08 36.75
C THR A 541 31.24 33.49 36.52
N ASP A 542 31.55 34.44 37.40
CA ASP A 542 31.09 35.83 37.34
C ASP A 542 31.62 36.55 36.09
N ALA A 543 32.87 36.28 35.68
CA ALA A 543 33.42 36.85 34.46
C ALA A 543 32.68 36.37 33.21
N ILE A 544 32.33 35.09 33.15
CA ILE A 544 31.54 34.50 32.06
C ILE A 544 30.13 35.09 32.05
N MET A 545 29.46 35.15 33.20
CA MET A 545 28.11 35.68 33.32
C MET A 545 28.07 37.17 32.92
N LYS A 546 29.05 38.01 33.38
CA LYS A 546 29.17 39.40 32.96
C LYS A 546 29.31 39.54 31.43
N LYS A 547 30.09 38.68 30.80
CA LYS A 547 30.25 38.65 29.33
C LYS A 547 28.95 38.30 28.62
N ILE A 548 28.20 37.28 29.13
CA ILE A 548 26.90 36.88 28.57
C ILE A 548 25.91 38.03 28.70
N VAL A 549 25.77 38.63 29.88
CA VAL A 549 24.87 39.76 30.14
C VAL A 549 25.18 40.94 29.20
N ALA A 550 26.43 41.36 29.12
CA ALA A 550 26.83 42.48 28.26
C ALA A 550 26.49 42.23 26.77
N ASN A 551 26.63 40.99 26.30
CA ASN A 551 26.25 40.64 24.94
C ASN A 551 24.73 40.59 24.73
N LEU A 552 23.94 40.12 25.72
CA LEU A 552 22.48 40.16 25.68
C LEU A 552 21.95 41.60 25.70
N GLU A 553 22.51 42.47 26.56
CA GLU A 553 22.19 43.90 26.59
C GLU A 553 22.48 44.57 25.23
N LYS A 554 23.67 44.32 24.69
CA LYS A 554 24.12 44.93 23.42
C LYS A 554 23.28 44.48 22.21
N GLN A 555 22.92 43.21 22.13
CA GLN A 555 22.29 42.64 20.93
C GLN A 555 20.77 42.61 20.98
N LEU A 556 20.17 42.48 22.18
CA LEU A 556 18.73 42.37 22.37
C LEU A 556 18.12 43.50 23.20
N GLY A 557 18.94 44.41 23.70
CA GLY A 557 18.46 45.43 24.65
C GLY A 557 17.90 44.83 25.95
N ALA A 558 18.38 43.64 26.33
CA ALA A 558 17.94 42.98 27.55
C ALA A 558 18.40 43.75 28.78
N VAL A 559 17.54 43.87 29.80
CA VAL A 559 17.85 44.52 31.09
C VAL A 559 17.68 43.48 32.19
N LEU A 560 18.64 43.45 33.13
CA LEU A 560 18.48 42.60 34.31
C LEU A 560 17.38 43.16 35.21
N ARG A 561 16.50 42.29 35.69
CA ARG A 561 15.41 42.61 36.59
C ARG A 561 15.74 42.24 38.03
#